data_05baef4af521b4d297bf44825fd99e00
#
_entry.id   05baef4af521b4d297bf44825fd99e00
#
_cell.length_a   1.000
_cell.length_b   1.000
_cell.length_c   1.000
_cell.angle_alpha   90.00
_cell.angle_beta   90.00
_cell.angle_gamma   90.00
#
_symmetry.space_group_name_H-M   'P 1'
#
loop_
_entity.id
_entity.type
_entity.pdbx_description
1 polymer ?
#
loop_
_entity_poly.entity_id
_entity_poly.type
_entity_poly.pdbx_seq_one_letter_code
_entity_poly.pdbx_strand_id
1 'polypeptide(L)'
;KSKDKDAIKDYDKVITKDAVTDEGLFKVHKIKDKYYYEIPNNKLEKDMLWVSRIAQIPTGLGGGYFNAGTKTNEQVVHWKRFQDKILLKVKSYASVADSTKAISNSVYVNNYEPTLYAFDIEAFSKDSTSTVIDVTKFFSDDVKAISGLSSRLRSSYKVRNLDNSRSFINSMKSFPENIEVKQDMTYNASEPPSNSDT
;
A
#
# COMPACT_ATOMS: atom_id res chain seq x y z
N LYS A 1 8.11 -7.53 32.05
CA LYS A 1 8.96 -8.17 31.02
C LYS A 1 8.48 -7.63 29.66
N SER A 2 9.14 -6.57 29.15
CA SER A 2 8.96 -6.15 27.76
C SER A 2 9.52 -7.29 26.90
N LYS A 3 8.68 -7.85 26.05
CA LYS A 3 9.15 -8.78 25.03
C LYS A 3 9.96 -7.95 24.05
N ASP A 4 11.17 -8.41 23.72
CA ASP A 4 11.95 -7.96 22.57
C ASP A 4 11.11 -8.12 21.29
N LYS A 5 10.30 -7.09 21.00
CA LYS A 5 9.51 -7.04 19.77
C LYS A 5 10.27 -6.41 18.59
N ASP A 6 11.45 -5.87 18.86
CA ASP A 6 12.14 -4.95 17.96
C ASP A 6 13.41 -5.53 17.30
N ALA A 7 13.74 -6.80 17.50
CA ALA A 7 14.88 -7.40 16.83
C ALA A 7 14.48 -7.95 15.45
N ILE A 8 15.18 -7.51 14.40
CA ILE A 8 15.09 -8.07 13.04
C ILE A 8 15.40 -9.56 13.13
N LYS A 9 14.50 -10.39 12.60
CA LYS A 9 14.55 -11.86 12.71
C LYS A 9 15.41 -12.46 11.62
N ASP A 10 15.86 -13.69 11.84
CA ASP A 10 16.47 -14.48 10.77
C ASP A 10 15.44 -14.71 9.64
N TYR A 11 15.91 -14.70 8.40
CA TYR A 11 15.08 -14.86 7.22
C TYR A 11 14.15 -16.09 7.28
N ASP A 12 14.72 -17.26 7.62
CA ASP A 12 13.97 -18.52 7.66
C ASP A 12 12.91 -18.58 8.80
N LYS A 13 12.97 -17.65 9.76
CA LYS A 13 11.94 -17.50 10.79
C LYS A 13 10.76 -16.65 10.34
N VAL A 14 10.96 -15.81 9.34
CA VAL A 14 9.93 -14.96 8.74
C VAL A 14 9.35 -15.62 7.51
N ILE A 15 10.20 -15.93 6.55
CA ILE A 15 9.83 -16.62 5.30
C ILE A 15 10.09 -18.13 5.51
N THR A 16 9.04 -18.79 6.00
CA THR A 16 9.10 -20.22 6.32
C THR A 16 8.94 -21.08 5.06
N LYS A 17 9.20 -22.38 5.18
CA LYS A 17 9.09 -23.34 4.06
C LYS A 17 7.69 -23.43 3.46
N ASP A 18 6.66 -23.01 4.21
CA ASP A 18 5.26 -22.98 3.76
C ASP A 18 4.94 -21.76 2.89
N ALA A 19 5.90 -20.85 2.68
CA ALA A 19 5.69 -19.66 1.89
C ALA A 19 5.46 -20.03 0.41
N VAL A 20 4.38 -19.52 -0.14
CA VAL A 20 4.17 -19.49 -1.59
C VAL A 20 4.74 -18.16 -2.07
N THR A 21 5.77 -18.25 -2.91
CA THR A 21 6.50 -17.09 -3.42
C THR A 21 6.16 -16.84 -4.88
N ASP A 22 5.87 -15.58 -5.20
CA ASP A 22 5.69 -15.07 -6.55
C ASP A 22 6.80 -14.06 -6.86
N GLU A 23 7.57 -14.31 -7.91
CA GLU A 23 8.74 -13.52 -8.26
C GLU A 23 8.43 -12.47 -9.33
N GLY A 24 9.02 -11.29 -9.19
CA GLY A 24 8.84 -10.20 -10.14
C GLY A 24 9.56 -8.93 -9.69
N LEU A 25 8.86 -7.78 -9.74
CA LEU A 25 9.40 -6.49 -9.31
C LEU A 25 9.96 -6.55 -7.88
N PHE A 26 9.19 -7.16 -6.97
CA PHE A 26 9.59 -7.65 -5.65
C PHE A 26 9.21 -9.12 -5.57
N LYS A 27 9.81 -9.89 -4.65
CA LYS A 27 9.22 -11.17 -4.30
C LYS A 27 8.05 -10.93 -3.36
N VAL A 28 6.92 -11.54 -3.68
CA VAL A 28 5.72 -11.55 -2.84
C VAL A 28 5.61 -12.92 -2.20
N HIS A 29 5.66 -12.97 -0.88
CA HIS A 29 5.51 -14.22 -0.13
C HIS A 29 4.15 -14.25 0.54
N LYS A 30 3.41 -15.32 0.34
CA LYS A 30 2.17 -15.61 1.07
C LYS A 30 2.42 -16.75 2.05
N ILE A 31 2.14 -16.51 3.34
CA ILE A 31 2.21 -17.50 4.42
C ILE A 31 0.89 -17.45 5.17
N LYS A 32 0.03 -18.43 4.97
CA LYS A 32 -1.36 -18.42 5.47
C LYS A 32 -2.10 -17.15 5.00
N ASP A 33 -2.51 -16.30 5.93
CA ASP A 33 -3.22 -15.05 5.63
C ASP A 33 -2.30 -13.82 5.59
N LYS A 34 -1.00 -14.01 5.69
CA LYS A 34 -0.01 -12.94 5.68
C LYS A 34 0.67 -12.82 4.35
N TYR A 35 0.95 -11.56 3.98
CA TYR A 35 1.70 -11.20 2.78
C TYR A 35 2.93 -10.38 3.15
N TYR A 36 4.04 -10.75 2.54
CA TYR A 36 5.33 -10.07 2.72
C TYR A 36 5.87 -9.61 1.38
N TYR A 37 6.45 -8.43 1.38
CA TYR A 37 7.31 -7.97 0.28
C TYR A 37 8.76 -8.21 0.66
N GLU A 38 9.51 -8.88 -0.22
CA GLU A 38 10.96 -8.89 -0.21
C GLU A 38 11.42 -7.90 -1.28
N ILE A 39 11.82 -6.71 -0.83
CA ILE A 39 12.18 -5.58 -1.67
C ILE A 39 13.68 -5.61 -1.93
N PRO A 40 14.13 -5.75 -3.20
CA PRO A 40 15.55 -5.62 -3.53
C PRO A 40 16.07 -4.23 -3.16
N ASN A 41 17.24 -4.15 -2.53
CA ASN A 41 17.80 -2.88 -2.07
C ASN A 41 18.04 -1.89 -3.22
N ASN A 42 18.29 -2.38 -4.44
CA ASN A 42 18.45 -1.55 -5.64
C ASN A 42 17.11 -0.97 -6.17
N LYS A 43 15.98 -1.41 -5.63
CA LYS A 43 14.64 -0.87 -5.92
C LYS A 43 14.21 0.18 -4.89
N LEU A 44 14.95 0.32 -3.78
CA LEU A 44 14.73 1.41 -2.84
C LEU A 44 15.05 2.76 -3.51
N GLU A 45 14.33 3.80 -3.10
CA GLU A 45 14.44 5.17 -3.62
C GLU A 45 14.18 5.30 -5.14
N LYS A 46 13.60 4.27 -5.76
CA LYS A 46 13.13 4.33 -7.15
C LYS A 46 11.67 4.74 -7.20
N ASP A 47 11.37 5.67 -8.09
CA ASP A 47 10.01 6.15 -8.29
C ASP A 47 9.15 5.06 -8.92
N MET A 48 7.98 4.84 -8.36
CA MET A 48 6.99 3.86 -8.79
C MET A 48 5.63 4.51 -8.88
N LEU A 49 4.87 4.17 -9.88
CA LEU A 49 3.50 4.65 -10.02
C LEU A 49 2.55 3.75 -9.22
N TRP A 50 1.85 4.36 -8.27
CA TRP A 50 0.76 3.72 -7.54
C TRP A 50 -0.57 4.08 -8.15
N VAL A 51 -1.35 3.09 -8.58
CA VAL A 51 -2.69 3.31 -9.14
C VAL A 51 -3.70 2.44 -8.41
N SER A 52 -4.74 3.05 -7.85
CA SER A 52 -5.88 2.34 -7.27
C SER A 52 -7.08 2.44 -8.21
N ARG A 53 -7.75 1.31 -8.42
CA ARG A 53 -8.96 1.23 -9.27
C ARG A 53 -10.02 0.39 -8.58
N ILE A 54 -11.26 0.71 -8.87
CA ILE A 54 -12.41 -0.12 -8.48
C ILE A 54 -12.41 -1.36 -9.37
N ALA A 55 -12.23 -2.54 -8.77
CA ALA A 55 -12.26 -3.79 -9.52
C ALA A 55 -13.70 -4.25 -9.82
N GLN A 56 -14.59 -4.13 -8.82
CA GLN A 56 -15.98 -4.54 -8.91
C GLN A 56 -16.85 -3.59 -8.07
N ILE A 57 -18.13 -3.52 -8.41
CA ILE A 57 -19.13 -2.72 -7.71
C ILE A 57 -20.25 -3.64 -7.23
N PRO A 58 -20.68 -3.55 -5.97
CA PRO A 58 -21.88 -4.25 -5.49
C PRO A 58 -23.11 -3.85 -6.30
N THR A 59 -24.03 -4.79 -6.44
CA THR A 59 -25.34 -4.51 -7.07
C THR A 59 -26.04 -3.37 -6.35
N GLY A 60 -26.55 -2.40 -7.10
CA GLY A 60 -27.28 -1.24 -6.57
C GLY A 60 -26.39 -0.07 -6.11
N LEU A 61 -25.06 -0.19 -6.14
CA LEU A 61 -24.15 0.92 -5.82
C LEU A 61 -23.51 1.56 -7.06
N GLY A 62 -23.69 0.97 -8.24
CA GLY A 62 -23.20 1.51 -9.51
C GLY A 62 -24.09 2.61 -10.04
N GLY A 63 -23.48 3.60 -10.67
CA GLY A 63 -24.19 4.69 -11.35
C GLY A 63 -23.30 5.92 -11.49
N GLY A 64 -23.54 6.71 -12.53
CA GLY A 64 -22.79 7.92 -12.78
C GLY A 64 -21.30 7.68 -13.00
N TYR A 65 -20.46 8.32 -12.20
CA TYR A 65 -18.99 8.26 -12.33
C TYR A 65 -18.33 7.14 -11.51
N PHE A 66 -19.11 6.28 -10.84
CA PHE A 66 -18.59 5.23 -9.95
C PHE A 66 -18.85 3.85 -10.56
N ASN A 67 -17.93 3.38 -11.39
CA ASN A 67 -18.04 2.12 -12.11
C ASN A 67 -16.78 1.26 -11.95
N ALA A 68 -16.88 -0.03 -12.24
CA ALA A 68 -15.72 -0.90 -12.35
C ALA A 68 -14.71 -0.31 -13.35
N GLY A 69 -13.42 -0.38 -13.03
CA GLY A 69 -12.35 0.26 -13.79
C GLY A 69 -12.07 1.72 -13.43
N THR A 70 -12.97 2.41 -12.69
CA THR A 70 -12.75 3.80 -12.28
C THR A 70 -11.48 3.92 -11.45
N LYS A 71 -10.58 4.82 -11.89
CA LYS A 71 -9.38 5.19 -11.14
C LYS A 71 -9.76 6.05 -9.94
N THR A 72 -9.37 5.62 -8.77
CA THR A 72 -9.70 6.29 -7.51
C THR A 72 -8.52 7.05 -6.93
N ASN A 73 -7.30 6.58 -7.17
CA ASN A 73 -6.09 7.26 -6.75
C ASN A 73 -4.94 6.98 -7.73
N GLU A 74 -4.05 7.97 -7.88
CA GLU A 74 -2.81 7.86 -8.63
C GLU A 74 -1.77 8.76 -7.97
N GLN A 75 -0.62 8.20 -7.67
CA GLN A 75 0.47 8.94 -7.04
C GLN A 75 1.81 8.29 -7.34
N VAL A 76 2.87 9.10 -7.40
CA VAL A 76 4.23 8.58 -7.45
C VAL A 76 4.70 8.32 -6.03
N VAL A 77 5.23 7.14 -5.79
CA VAL A 77 5.74 6.70 -4.49
C VAL A 77 7.13 6.15 -4.63
N HIS A 78 7.87 6.11 -3.53
CA HIS A 78 9.10 5.35 -3.44
C HIS A 78 9.25 4.74 -2.04
N TRP A 79 10.04 3.68 -1.96
CA TRP A 79 10.37 2.99 -0.73
C TRP A 79 11.71 3.48 -0.22
N LYS A 80 11.74 3.92 1.03
CA LYS A 80 12.97 4.47 1.63
C LYS A 80 13.27 3.75 2.95
N ARG A 81 14.49 3.26 3.08
CA ARG A 81 14.95 2.72 4.35
C ARG A 81 15.29 3.85 5.32
N PHE A 82 14.77 3.75 6.52
CA PHE A 82 15.09 4.63 7.64
C PHE A 82 15.23 3.80 8.91
N GLN A 83 16.44 3.67 9.40
CA GLN A 83 16.79 2.81 10.54
C GLN A 83 16.33 1.36 10.31
N ASP A 84 15.47 0.84 11.17
CA ASP A 84 14.85 -0.49 11.17
C ASP A 84 13.49 -0.53 10.44
N LYS A 85 13.17 0.50 9.66
CA LYS A 85 11.90 0.63 8.94
C LYS A 85 12.09 0.86 7.46
N ILE A 86 11.08 0.45 6.70
CA ILE A 86 10.87 0.88 5.32
C ILE A 86 9.70 1.85 5.30
N LEU A 87 9.94 3.05 4.81
CA LEU A 87 8.93 4.10 4.65
C LEU A 87 8.40 4.08 3.22
N LEU A 88 7.09 4.07 3.06
CA LEU A 88 6.43 4.37 1.79
C LEU A 88 6.16 5.87 1.76
N LYS A 89 6.82 6.58 0.85
CA LYS A 89 6.75 8.03 0.71
C LYS A 89 6.11 8.42 -0.61
N VAL A 90 5.39 9.56 -0.60
CA VAL A 90 4.86 10.17 -1.83
C VAL A 90 5.83 11.20 -2.34
N LYS A 91 6.04 11.19 -3.64
CA LYS A 91 6.83 12.17 -4.36
C LYS A 91 5.96 13.07 -5.22
N SER A 92 6.16 14.36 -5.13
CA SER A 92 5.49 15.35 -5.96
C SER A 92 6.47 15.95 -6.95
N TYR A 93 6.05 16.05 -8.20
CA TYR A 93 6.78 16.75 -9.26
C TYR A 93 6.14 18.10 -9.63
N ALA A 94 5.19 18.57 -8.82
CA ALA A 94 4.51 19.85 -9.05
C ALA A 94 5.44 21.07 -8.96
N SER A 95 6.50 20.97 -8.16
CA SER A 95 7.52 22.00 -8.02
C SER A 95 8.90 21.36 -8.05
N VAL A 96 9.65 21.63 -9.09
CA VAL A 96 11.01 21.13 -9.29
C VAL A 96 11.94 22.31 -9.52
N ALA A 97 13.10 22.28 -8.88
CA ALA A 97 14.14 23.27 -9.12
C ALA A 97 15.48 22.59 -9.40
N ASP A 98 16.27 23.22 -10.25
CA ASP A 98 17.66 22.82 -10.44
C ASP A 98 18.43 22.98 -9.12
N SER A 99 19.04 21.89 -8.65
CA SER A 99 19.75 21.82 -7.37
C SER A 99 20.91 22.81 -7.27
N THR A 100 21.42 23.32 -8.40
CA THR A 100 22.48 24.31 -8.47
C THR A 100 22.00 25.76 -8.26
N LYS A 101 20.69 25.98 -8.26
CA LYS A 101 20.09 27.32 -8.11
C LYS A 101 19.72 27.61 -6.65
N ALA A 102 19.84 28.84 -6.24
CA ALA A 102 19.52 29.29 -4.87
C ALA A 102 18.08 28.99 -4.46
N ILE A 103 17.15 28.97 -5.43
CA ILE A 103 15.74 28.64 -5.19
C ILE A 103 15.51 27.17 -4.81
N SER A 104 16.48 26.28 -5.10
CA SER A 104 16.34 24.84 -4.82
C SER A 104 16.08 24.56 -3.35
N ASN A 105 16.71 25.29 -2.44
CA ASN A 105 16.49 25.12 -1.00
C ASN A 105 15.05 25.49 -0.60
N SER A 106 14.49 26.57 -1.16
CA SER A 106 13.11 26.96 -0.92
C SER A 106 12.12 25.92 -1.45
N VAL A 107 12.39 25.35 -2.63
CA VAL A 107 11.57 24.28 -3.20
C VAL A 107 11.67 23.03 -2.31
N TYR A 108 12.87 22.65 -1.87
CA TYR A 108 13.06 21.47 -1.02
C TYR A 108 12.28 21.55 0.30
N VAL A 109 12.40 22.67 1.03
CA VAL A 109 11.73 22.82 2.34
C VAL A 109 10.20 22.92 2.23
N ASN A 110 9.67 23.39 1.08
CA ASN A 110 8.23 23.50 0.84
C ASN A 110 7.62 22.29 0.13
N ASN A 111 8.43 21.31 -0.31
CA ASN A 111 7.97 20.09 -0.99
C ASN A 111 8.49 18.84 -0.27
N TYR A 112 8.38 18.82 1.06
CA TYR A 112 8.73 17.65 1.85
C TYR A 112 7.85 16.46 1.48
N GLU A 113 8.47 15.32 1.21
CA GLU A 113 7.78 14.11 0.80
C GLU A 113 7.07 13.46 2.00
N PRO A 114 5.71 13.43 2.04
CA PRO A 114 5.00 12.84 3.15
C PRO A 114 5.20 11.32 3.19
N THR A 115 5.24 10.77 4.40
CA THR A 115 5.26 9.32 4.62
C THR A 115 3.83 8.81 4.70
N LEU A 116 3.44 7.93 3.77
CA LEU A 116 2.12 7.30 3.77
C LEU A 116 2.02 6.19 4.81
N TYR A 117 3.09 5.40 4.93
CA TYR A 117 3.14 4.27 5.85
C TYR A 117 4.58 3.95 6.23
N ALA A 118 4.76 3.34 7.41
CA ALA A 118 6.04 2.86 7.90
C ALA A 118 5.91 1.38 8.26
N PHE A 119 6.75 0.57 7.64
CA PHE A 119 6.78 -0.87 7.85
C PHE A 119 8.01 -1.23 8.70
N ASP A 120 7.84 -2.10 9.67
CA ASP A 120 8.97 -2.66 10.38
C ASP A 120 9.71 -3.65 9.47
N ILE A 121 11.05 -3.64 9.53
CA ILE A 121 11.85 -4.64 8.84
C ILE A 121 11.75 -5.94 9.61
N GLU A 122 11.15 -6.96 9.01
CA GLU A 122 10.99 -8.28 9.63
C GLU A 122 12.27 -9.13 9.51
N ALA A 123 12.93 -9.07 8.35
CA ALA A 123 14.17 -9.78 8.06
C ALA A 123 14.93 -9.15 6.90
N PHE A 124 16.18 -9.56 6.73
CA PHE A 124 16.94 -9.38 5.48
C PHE A 124 17.06 -10.71 4.76
N SER A 125 17.16 -10.69 3.41
CA SER A 125 17.51 -11.90 2.66
C SER A 125 18.85 -12.46 3.12
N LYS A 126 19.09 -13.75 2.89
CA LYS A 126 20.32 -14.43 3.34
C LYS A 126 21.60 -13.80 2.83
N ASP A 127 21.55 -13.20 1.65
CA ASP A 127 22.65 -12.47 1.02
C ASP A 127 22.63 -10.97 1.34
N SER A 128 21.68 -10.53 2.16
CA SER A 128 21.48 -9.11 2.56
C SER A 128 21.21 -8.16 1.39
N THR A 129 20.79 -8.67 0.22
CA THR A 129 20.50 -7.86 -0.97
C THR A 129 19.07 -7.36 -1.01
N SER A 130 18.19 -7.89 -0.15
CA SER A 130 16.78 -7.55 -0.07
C SER A 130 16.31 -7.36 1.37
N THR A 131 15.24 -6.61 1.53
CA THR A 131 14.59 -6.32 2.82
C THR A 131 13.17 -6.85 2.82
N VAL A 132 12.79 -7.57 3.88
CA VAL A 132 11.46 -8.19 4.04
C VAL A 132 10.61 -7.36 4.99
N ILE A 133 9.39 -7.04 4.57
CA ILE A 133 8.38 -6.31 5.35
C ILE A 133 7.03 -7.02 5.30
N ASP A 134 6.25 -6.98 6.39
CA ASP A 134 4.86 -7.47 6.42
C ASP A 134 3.93 -6.36 5.87
N VAL A 135 3.29 -6.62 4.73
CA VAL A 135 2.38 -5.68 4.07
C VAL A 135 0.91 -6.01 4.29
N THR A 136 0.61 -7.04 5.09
CA THR A 136 -0.76 -7.53 5.27
C THR A 136 -1.69 -6.45 5.76
N LYS A 137 -1.35 -5.78 6.85
CA LYS A 137 -2.19 -4.72 7.43
C LYS A 137 -2.35 -3.53 6.50
N PHE A 138 -1.30 -3.16 5.78
CA PHE A 138 -1.36 -2.06 4.83
C PHE A 138 -2.44 -2.26 3.77
N PHE A 139 -2.63 -3.51 3.32
CA PHE A 139 -3.64 -3.85 2.31
C PHE A 139 -4.96 -4.33 2.88
N SER A 140 -5.06 -4.65 4.17
CA SER A 140 -6.30 -5.10 4.80
C SER A 140 -6.95 -4.04 5.69
N ASP A 141 -6.25 -2.97 6.05
CA ASP A 141 -6.76 -1.86 6.85
C ASP A 141 -7.25 -0.68 5.98
N ASP A 142 -8.00 0.24 6.59
CA ASP A 142 -8.51 1.43 5.92
C ASP A 142 -7.42 2.52 5.77
N VAL A 143 -6.42 2.22 4.95
CA VAL A 143 -5.39 3.20 4.60
C VAL A 143 -5.95 4.15 3.55
N LYS A 144 -6.35 5.33 3.95
CA LYS A 144 -7.03 6.32 3.08
C LYS A 144 -6.24 6.67 1.82
N ALA A 145 -4.92 6.61 1.90
CA ALA A 145 -4.05 6.91 0.76
C ALA A 145 -4.18 5.90 -0.39
N ILE A 146 -4.67 4.69 -0.13
CA ILE A 146 -4.79 3.62 -1.14
C ILE A 146 -6.21 3.09 -1.30
N SER A 147 -7.12 3.29 -0.32
CA SER A 147 -8.48 2.74 -0.34
C SER A 147 -9.35 3.29 -1.47
N GLY A 148 -8.98 4.45 -2.02
CA GLY A 148 -9.70 5.08 -3.11
C GLY A 148 -11.06 5.68 -2.75
N LEU A 149 -11.54 5.51 -1.53
CA LEU A 149 -12.75 6.16 -1.05
C LEU A 149 -12.45 7.58 -0.59
N SER A 150 -12.70 8.56 -1.46
CA SER A 150 -12.60 9.97 -1.11
C SER A 150 -13.58 10.36 0.02
N SER A 151 -13.31 11.46 0.71
CA SER A 151 -14.20 11.97 1.77
C SER A 151 -15.63 12.20 1.26
N ARG A 152 -15.78 12.62 -0.01
CA ARG A 152 -17.09 12.79 -0.65
C ARG A 152 -17.84 11.47 -0.79
N LEU A 153 -17.17 10.41 -1.27
CA LEU A 153 -17.78 9.08 -1.40
C LEU A 153 -18.14 8.50 -0.04
N ARG A 154 -17.26 8.63 0.94
CA ARG A 154 -17.55 8.19 2.32
C ARG A 154 -18.78 8.89 2.89
N SER A 155 -18.93 10.18 2.67
CA SER A 155 -20.12 10.95 3.09
C SER A 155 -21.37 10.50 2.34
N SER A 156 -21.30 10.36 1.00
CA SER A 156 -22.44 9.94 0.18
C SER A 156 -22.96 8.55 0.57
N TYR A 157 -22.05 7.59 0.81
CA TYR A 157 -22.42 6.24 1.23
C TYR A 157 -22.56 6.06 2.75
N LYS A 158 -22.51 7.17 3.52
CA LYS A 158 -22.62 7.13 4.99
C LYS A 158 -21.63 6.15 5.64
N VAL A 159 -20.45 6.01 5.05
CA VAL A 159 -19.41 5.11 5.50
C VAL A 159 -18.89 5.51 6.87
N ARG A 160 -18.79 4.56 7.80
CA ARG A 160 -18.24 4.73 9.14
C ARG A 160 -16.82 4.18 9.22
N ASN A 161 -16.69 2.90 9.49
CA ASN A 161 -15.41 2.22 9.68
C ASN A 161 -15.34 0.95 8.84
N LEU A 162 -14.11 0.55 8.54
CA LEU A 162 -13.84 -0.74 7.92
C LEU A 162 -14.23 -1.87 8.88
N ASP A 163 -14.80 -2.93 8.33
CA ASP A 163 -15.04 -4.19 9.02
C ASP A 163 -13.93 -5.19 8.63
N ASN A 164 -12.94 -5.33 9.50
CA ASN A 164 -11.79 -6.19 9.24
C ASN A 164 -12.17 -7.68 9.14
N SER A 165 -13.29 -8.09 9.74
CA SER A 165 -13.76 -9.48 9.65
C SER A 165 -14.33 -9.84 8.28
N ARG A 166 -14.69 -8.84 7.49
CA ARG A 166 -15.25 -8.96 6.14
C ARG A 166 -14.39 -8.26 5.07
N SER A 167 -13.14 -7.99 5.37
CA SER A 167 -12.20 -7.36 4.44
C SER A 167 -11.00 -8.28 4.23
N PHE A 168 -10.65 -8.53 2.97
CA PHE A 168 -9.68 -9.56 2.61
C PHE A 168 -8.76 -9.12 1.47
N ILE A 169 -7.54 -9.62 1.48
CA ILE A 169 -6.66 -9.61 0.32
C ILE A 169 -6.97 -10.86 -0.51
N ASN A 170 -7.63 -10.70 -1.65
CA ASN A 170 -8.04 -11.81 -2.51
C ASN A 170 -6.85 -12.38 -3.28
N SER A 171 -5.98 -11.51 -3.77
CA SER A 171 -4.75 -11.92 -4.45
C SER A 171 -3.70 -10.82 -4.39
N MET A 172 -2.45 -11.24 -4.41
CA MET A 172 -1.30 -10.37 -4.57
C MET A 172 -0.30 -11.08 -5.46
N LYS A 173 0.02 -10.49 -6.61
CA LYS A 173 0.89 -11.07 -7.62
C LYS A 173 1.96 -10.10 -8.04
N SER A 174 3.16 -10.63 -8.24
CA SER A 174 4.30 -9.89 -8.74
C SER A 174 4.55 -10.21 -10.20
N PHE A 175 4.82 -9.19 -10.98
CA PHE A 175 5.23 -9.27 -12.39
C PHE A 175 6.57 -8.54 -12.53
N PRO A 176 7.30 -8.71 -13.65
CA PRO A 176 8.63 -8.10 -13.79
C PRO A 176 8.70 -6.60 -13.54
N GLU A 177 7.62 -5.85 -13.84
CA GLU A 177 7.58 -4.39 -13.73
C GLU A 177 6.49 -3.85 -12.82
N ASN A 178 5.58 -4.69 -12.31
CA ASN A 178 4.49 -4.26 -11.43
C ASN A 178 4.08 -5.33 -10.42
N ILE A 179 3.34 -4.90 -9.40
CA ILE A 179 2.66 -5.78 -8.45
C ILE A 179 1.17 -5.44 -8.49
N GLU A 180 0.34 -6.46 -8.61
CA GLU A 180 -1.12 -6.32 -8.58
C GLU A 180 -1.67 -6.86 -7.27
N VAL A 181 -2.46 -6.03 -6.59
CA VAL A 181 -3.16 -6.41 -5.36
C VAL A 181 -4.65 -6.26 -5.59
N LYS A 182 -5.41 -7.33 -5.33
CA LYS A 182 -6.88 -7.31 -5.30
C LYS A 182 -7.35 -7.51 -3.87
N GLN A 183 -8.20 -6.61 -3.40
CA GLN A 183 -8.70 -6.61 -2.03
C GLN A 183 -10.18 -6.28 -2.01
N ASP A 184 -10.92 -6.94 -1.12
CA ASP A 184 -12.30 -6.60 -0.79
C ASP A 184 -12.29 -5.81 0.51
N MET A 185 -12.86 -4.60 0.45
CA MET A 185 -12.95 -3.68 1.56
C MET A 185 -14.41 -3.49 1.95
N THR A 186 -14.84 -4.09 3.05
CA THR A 186 -16.20 -3.98 3.55
C THR A 186 -16.28 -2.90 4.61
N TYR A 187 -17.13 -1.92 4.39
CA TYR A 187 -17.35 -0.82 5.33
C TYR A 187 -18.71 -0.92 6.00
N ASN A 188 -18.76 -0.65 7.28
CA ASN A 188 -19.98 -0.40 7.98
C ASN A 188 -20.52 0.97 7.58
N ALA A 189 -21.83 1.07 7.31
CA ALA A 189 -22.52 2.31 7.01
C ALA A 189 -23.60 2.59 8.05
N SER A 190 -23.96 3.84 8.26
CA SER A 190 -25.04 4.23 9.20
C SER A 190 -26.43 3.99 8.62
N GLU A 191 -26.54 3.88 7.31
CA GLU A 191 -27.78 3.64 6.58
C GLU A 191 -27.51 2.58 5.50
N PRO A 192 -28.49 1.75 5.15
CA PRO A 192 -28.34 0.87 4.00
C PRO A 192 -28.15 1.71 2.73
N PRO A 193 -27.48 1.18 1.69
CA PRO A 193 -27.42 1.86 0.41
C PRO A 193 -28.85 2.11 -0.06
N SER A 194 -29.18 3.38 -0.32
CA SER A 194 -30.48 3.71 -0.89
C SER A 194 -30.55 3.13 -2.29
N ASN A 195 -31.47 2.19 -2.51
CA ASN A 195 -31.92 1.86 -3.85
C ASN A 195 -32.73 3.07 -4.37
N SER A 196 -32.11 4.24 -4.46
CA SER A 196 -32.67 5.30 -5.25
C SER A 196 -32.34 4.94 -6.68
N ASP A 197 -33.34 4.39 -7.33
CA ASP A 197 -33.65 4.62 -8.73
C ASP A 197 -33.97 3.30 -9.43
N THR A 198 -35.19 3.00 -9.27
CA THR A 198 -36.02 2.56 -10.39
C THR A 198 -36.57 3.77 -11.08
#